data_b82ef333c74da6ac3cf05869277566f7
#
_entry.id   b82ef333c74da6ac3cf05869277566f7
#
_cell.length_a   1.000
_cell.length_b   1.000
_cell.length_c   1.000
_cell.angle_alpha   90.00
_cell.angle_beta   90.00
_cell.angle_gamma   90.00
#
_symmetry.space_group_name_H-M   'P 1'
#
loop_
_entity.id
_entity.type
_entity.pdbx_description
1 polymer ?
#
loop_
_entity_poly.entity_id
_entity_poly.type
_entity_poly.pdbx_seq_one_letter_code
_entity_poly.pdbx_strand_id
1 'polypeptide(L)'
;MSSIKVMNEILANKINAGEVVEKCVSIVKELVENSIDAGSDDIKIYLKESGLKEIKVIDNGIGMDKEDAILAFQRHATSKLLKEDDLFNINTLGFRGEALPSIAVISEVVLKTTKDNVSTLIHIKGGKLLENTSCEARSGTTITVSNIFYNTPARLKYLKSPYSELANIVDYINKIALSYPNIKFKLVNDDKEL
;
A
#
# COMPACT_ATOMS: atom_id res chain seq x y z
N MET A 1 8.54 41.46 -10.38
CA MET A 1 7.67 40.28 -10.68
C MET A 1 7.73 39.33 -9.51
N SER A 2 6.60 38.79 -9.05
CA SER A 2 6.61 37.80 -7.95
C SER A 2 7.32 36.52 -8.41
N SER A 3 8.31 36.05 -7.64
CA SER A 3 9.02 34.79 -7.90
C SER A 3 8.27 33.56 -7.34
N ILE A 4 7.30 33.78 -6.44
CA ILE A 4 6.49 32.73 -5.80
C ILE A 4 5.30 32.42 -6.69
N LYS A 5 5.10 31.13 -7.01
CA LYS A 5 3.96 30.63 -7.80
C LYS A 5 3.32 29.45 -7.11
N VAL A 6 2.00 29.30 -7.29
CA VAL A 6 1.28 28.12 -6.82
C VAL A 6 1.77 26.91 -7.62
N MET A 7 2.10 25.84 -6.89
CA MET A 7 2.58 24.60 -7.50
C MET A 7 1.42 23.88 -8.22
N ASN A 8 1.73 23.24 -9.33
CA ASN A 8 0.80 22.35 -10.02
C ASN A 8 0.42 21.17 -9.10
N GLU A 9 -0.85 20.84 -9.06
CA GLU A 9 -1.41 19.77 -8.21
C GLU A 9 -0.72 18.40 -8.44
N ILE A 10 -0.41 18.05 -9.68
CA ILE A 10 0.31 16.80 -10.02
C ILE A 10 1.70 16.78 -9.36
N LEU A 11 2.41 17.90 -9.40
CA LEU A 11 3.74 18.02 -8.79
C LEU A 11 3.63 17.99 -7.26
N ALA A 12 2.67 18.72 -6.68
CA ALA A 12 2.40 18.71 -5.25
C ALA A 12 2.09 17.28 -4.76
N ASN A 13 1.25 16.55 -5.50
CA ASN A 13 0.90 15.17 -5.20
C ASN A 13 2.11 14.23 -5.20
N LYS A 14 3.04 14.39 -6.15
CA LYS A 14 4.28 13.59 -6.21
C LYS A 14 5.24 13.91 -5.06
N ILE A 15 5.33 15.17 -4.64
CA ILE A 15 6.16 15.58 -3.50
C ILE A 15 5.58 14.99 -2.22
N ASN A 16 4.29 15.19 -1.96
CA ASN A 16 3.61 14.65 -0.77
C ASN A 16 3.66 13.12 -0.72
N ALA A 17 3.40 12.45 -1.85
CA ALA A 17 3.52 10.98 -1.94
C ALA A 17 4.92 10.51 -1.54
N GLY A 18 5.91 11.30 -1.86
CA GLY A 18 7.25 10.99 -1.49
C GLY A 18 7.61 11.25 -0.03
N GLU A 19 6.88 12.05 0.69
CA GLU A 19 7.03 12.20 2.15
C GLU A 19 6.39 11.02 2.88
N VAL A 20 5.30 10.45 2.32
CA VAL A 20 4.63 9.26 2.84
C VAL A 20 5.42 7.98 2.51
N VAL A 21 5.94 7.89 1.29
CA VAL A 21 6.64 6.69 0.79
C VAL A 21 8.08 7.02 0.45
N GLU A 22 8.99 6.74 1.36
CA GLU A 22 10.42 6.98 1.16
C GLU A 22 11.19 5.76 0.65
N LYS A 23 10.76 4.54 1.03
CA LYS A 23 11.46 3.27 0.80
C LYS A 23 10.45 2.15 0.52
N CYS A 24 10.95 1.00 0.03
CA CYS A 24 10.14 -0.19 -0.17
C CYS A 24 9.46 -0.66 1.14
N VAL A 25 10.16 -0.59 2.26
CA VAL A 25 9.59 -0.95 3.57
C VAL A 25 8.40 -0.09 3.97
N SER A 26 8.33 1.18 3.56
CA SER A 26 7.16 2.05 3.82
C SER A 26 5.91 1.48 3.14
N ILE A 27 6.04 1.01 1.89
CA ILE A 27 4.92 0.38 1.17
C ILE A 27 4.49 -0.91 1.86
N VAL A 28 5.46 -1.80 2.18
CA VAL A 28 5.15 -3.07 2.87
C VAL A 28 4.44 -2.80 4.19
N LYS A 29 4.91 -1.83 4.97
CA LYS A 29 4.32 -1.42 6.24
C LYS A 29 2.85 -1.04 6.06
N GLU A 30 2.56 -0.09 5.19
CA GLU A 30 1.19 0.39 4.97
C GLU A 30 0.24 -0.72 4.49
N LEU A 31 0.70 -1.60 3.58
CA LEU A 31 -0.12 -2.70 3.08
C LEU A 31 -0.38 -3.76 4.16
N VAL A 32 0.63 -4.12 4.96
CA VAL A 32 0.49 -5.09 6.05
C VAL A 32 -0.39 -4.53 7.16
N GLU A 33 -0.22 -3.28 7.56
CA GLU A 33 -1.06 -2.62 8.56
C GLU A 33 -2.53 -2.55 8.12
N ASN A 34 -2.79 -2.27 6.83
CA ASN A 34 -4.14 -2.32 6.29
C ASN A 34 -4.72 -3.74 6.31
N SER A 35 -3.92 -4.78 6.05
CA SER A 35 -4.36 -6.18 6.15
C SER A 35 -4.71 -6.58 7.59
N ILE A 36 -3.91 -6.13 8.58
CA ILE A 36 -4.20 -6.34 10.01
C ILE A 36 -5.51 -5.64 10.41
N ASP A 37 -5.66 -4.37 10.02
CA ASP A 37 -6.88 -3.58 10.29
C ASP A 37 -8.13 -4.18 9.61
N ALA A 38 -7.95 -4.93 8.50
CA ALA A 38 -9.01 -5.68 7.84
C ALA A 38 -9.36 -7.02 8.54
N GLY A 39 -8.74 -7.30 9.69
CA GLY A 39 -8.99 -8.51 10.47
C GLY A 39 -8.38 -9.78 9.88
N SER A 40 -7.32 -9.67 9.09
CA SER A 40 -6.61 -10.83 8.53
C SER A 40 -5.88 -11.63 9.60
N ASP A 41 -5.88 -12.95 9.45
CA ASP A 41 -5.06 -13.89 10.23
C ASP A 41 -3.99 -14.63 9.38
N ASP A 42 -3.99 -14.46 8.06
CA ASP A 42 -2.99 -15.00 7.11
C ASP A 42 -2.57 -13.90 6.10
N ILE A 43 -1.36 -13.37 6.28
CA ILE A 43 -0.79 -12.29 5.46
C ILE A 43 0.46 -12.79 4.75
N LYS A 44 0.46 -12.76 3.41
CA LYS A 44 1.57 -13.21 2.56
C LYS A 44 2.16 -12.04 1.80
N ILE A 45 3.46 -11.86 1.94
CA ILE A 45 4.26 -10.81 1.31
C ILE A 45 5.21 -11.45 0.31
N TYR A 46 5.10 -11.05 -0.95
CA TYR A 46 5.99 -11.47 -2.03
C TYR A 46 6.73 -10.26 -2.58
N LEU A 47 8.03 -10.38 -2.68
CA LEU A 47 8.93 -9.36 -3.19
C LEU A 47 9.63 -9.87 -4.44
N LYS A 48 9.85 -8.99 -5.42
CA LYS A 48 10.81 -9.19 -6.51
C LYS A 48 11.89 -8.12 -6.43
N GLU A 49 13.13 -8.56 -6.55
CA GLU A 49 14.31 -7.70 -6.41
C GLU A 49 14.25 -6.88 -5.10
N SER A 50 13.97 -7.57 -3.98
CA SER A 50 13.87 -6.94 -2.64
C SER A 50 12.79 -5.85 -2.53
N GLY A 51 11.74 -5.94 -3.34
CA GLY A 51 10.64 -4.97 -3.41
C GLY A 51 10.87 -3.82 -4.40
N LEU A 52 12.05 -3.70 -5.00
CA LEU A 52 12.35 -2.64 -5.98
C LEU A 52 11.54 -2.80 -7.27
N LYS A 53 11.31 -4.04 -7.70
CA LYS A 53 10.54 -4.36 -8.90
C LYS A 53 9.06 -4.57 -8.63
N GLU A 54 8.74 -5.35 -7.58
CA GLU A 54 7.37 -5.67 -7.22
C GLU A 54 7.26 -5.95 -5.72
N ILE A 55 6.20 -5.43 -5.11
CA ILE A 55 5.73 -5.77 -3.77
C ILE A 55 4.29 -6.25 -3.94
N LYS A 56 4.00 -7.48 -3.48
CA LYS A 56 2.66 -8.04 -3.50
C LYS A 56 2.28 -8.52 -2.12
N VAL A 57 1.17 -8.01 -1.60
CA VAL A 57 0.60 -8.43 -0.31
C VAL A 57 -0.74 -9.09 -0.57
N ILE A 58 -0.94 -10.24 0.06
CA ILE A 58 -2.16 -11.05 -0.03
C ILE A 58 -2.64 -11.29 1.40
N ASP A 59 -3.87 -10.95 1.66
CA ASP A 59 -4.53 -11.16 2.94
C ASP A 59 -5.86 -11.90 2.77
N ASN A 60 -6.38 -12.41 3.88
CA ASN A 60 -7.68 -13.04 3.98
C ASN A 60 -8.69 -12.24 4.83
N GLY A 61 -8.48 -10.91 4.90
CA GLY A 61 -9.37 -10.00 5.64
C GLY A 61 -10.77 -9.86 5.02
N ILE A 62 -11.54 -8.92 5.55
CA ILE A 62 -12.95 -8.69 5.16
C ILE A 62 -13.13 -8.25 3.69
N GLY A 63 -12.07 -7.83 3.01
CA GLY A 63 -12.14 -7.25 1.67
C GLY A 63 -12.85 -5.90 1.60
N MET A 64 -13.09 -5.45 0.37
CA MET A 64 -13.78 -4.18 0.08
C MET A 64 -14.86 -4.42 -0.97
N ASP A 65 -16.01 -3.73 -0.86
CA ASP A 65 -16.93 -3.62 -1.98
C ASP A 65 -16.37 -2.73 -3.09
N LYS A 66 -17.11 -2.62 -4.19
CA LYS A 66 -16.62 -1.90 -5.37
C LYS A 66 -16.43 -0.41 -5.11
N GLU A 67 -17.32 0.20 -4.38
CA GLU A 67 -17.29 1.62 -4.03
C GLU A 67 -16.11 1.91 -3.11
N ASP A 68 -15.92 1.13 -2.05
CA ASP A 68 -14.80 1.24 -1.12
C ASP A 68 -13.45 1.01 -1.82
N ALA A 69 -13.37 0.05 -2.75
CA ALA A 69 -12.16 -0.22 -3.51
C ALA A 69 -11.71 0.97 -4.37
N ILE A 70 -12.65 1.76 -4.90
CA ILE A 70 -12.36 3.01 -5.62
C ILE A 70 -11.97 4.11 -4.64
N LEU A 71 -12.74 4.28 -3.57
CA LEU A 71 -12.52 5.30 -2.55
C LEU A 71 -11.19 5.13 -1.83
N ALA A 72 -10.71 3.89 -1.66
CA ALA A 72 -9.43 3.59 -1.02
C ALA A 72 -8.23 4.29 -1.70
N PHE A 73 -8.36 4.71 -2.96
CA PHE A 73 -7.35 5.47 -3.69
C PHE A 73 -7.62 6.97 -3.75
N GLN A 74 -8.66 7.46 -3.09
CA GLN A 74 -8.90 8.89 -2.92
C GLN A 74 -8.24 9.40 -1.65
N ARG A 75 -7.69 10.60 -1.69
CA ARG A 75 -7.09 11.24 -0.53
C ARG A 75 -8.15 11.54 0.51
N HIS A 76 -7.77 11.40 1.77
CA HIS A 76 -8.63 11.63 2.93
C HIS A 76 -9.85 10.70 3.01
N ALA A 77 -9.90 9.65 2.17
CA ALA A 77 -10.90 8.61 2.28
C ALA A 77 -10.44 7.55 3.29
N THR A 78 -11.16 7.41 4.37
CA THR A 78 -10.88 6.44 5.43
C THR A 78 -12.17 6.00 6.09
N SER A 79 -12.26 4.71 6.41
CA SER A 79 -13.34 4.17 7.26
C SER A 79 -13.00 4.21 8.76
N LYS A 80 -11.79 4.68 9.10
CA LYS A 80 -11.18 4.52 10.43
C LYS A 80 -11.32 5.76 11.32
N LEU A 81 -11.47 6.95 10.73
CA LEU A 81 -11.71 8.22 11.43
C LEU A 81 -12.80 8.99 10.70
N LEU A 82 -13.94 9.17 11.35
CA LEU A 82 -15.10 9.89 10.78
C LEU A 82 -15.44 11.16 11.57
N LYS A 83 -14.98 11.27 12.81
CA LYS A 83 -15.27 12.38 13.72
C LYS A 83 -14.00 12.85 14.45
N GLU A 84 -13.98 14.10 14.90
CA GLU A 84 -12.87 14.64 15.68
C GLU A 84 -12.58 13.83 16.96
N ASP A 85 -13.62 13.31 17.60
CA ASP A 85 -13.48 12.48 18.81
C ASP A 85 -12.74 11.17 18.56
N ASP A 86 -12.77 10.64 17.32
CA ASP A 86 -12.04 9.42 16.94
C ASP A 86 -10.52 9.64 17.04
N LEU A 87 -10.03 10.88 16.95
CA LEU A 87 -8.61 11.22 17.12
C LEU A 87 -8.06 10.89 18.50
N PHE A 88 -8.92 10.89 19.52
CA PHE A 88 -8.53 10.55 20.89
C PHE A 88 -8.62 9.05 21.20
N ASN A 89 -9.20 8.25 20.29
CA ASN A 89 -9.42 6.81 20.45
C ASN A 89 -9.04 6.03 19.19
N ILE A 90 -7.80 6.20 18.72
CA ILE A 90 -7.30 5.48 17.52
C ILE A 90 -7.01 4.03 17.91
N ASN A 91 -7.81 3.09 17.39
CA ASN A 91 -7.66 1.65 17.61
C ASN A 91 -7.14 0.90 16.37
N THR A 92 -6.76 1.62 15.31
CA THR A 92 -6.24 1.08 14.05
C THR A 92 -4.80 1.51 13.83
N LEU A 93 -4.01 0.69 13.11
CA LEU A 93 -2.62 1.01 12.77
C LEU A 93 -2.54 2.14 11.75
N GLY A 94 -3.40 2.13 10.73
CA GLY A 94 -3.53 3.21 9.75
C GLY A 94 -4.82 4.02 10.00
N PHE A 95 -4.79 5.32 9.74
CA PHE A 95 -5.96 6.20 9.95
C PHE A 95 -6.06 7.39 8.99
N ARG A 96 -5.00 7.74 8.28
CA ARG A 96 -4.91 9.02 7.54
C ARG A 96 -5.59 9.03 6.17
N GLY A 97 -5.89 7.86 5.58
CA GLY A 97 -6.45 7.77 4.22
C GLY A 97 -5.50 8.31 3.14
N GLU A 98 -4.18 8.28 3.36
CA GLU A 98 -3.17 8.86 2.48
C GLU A 98 -2.22 7.82 1.86
N ALA A 99 -2.14 6.62 2.43
CA ALA A 99 -1.13 5.63 2.05
C ALA A 99 -1.35 5.10 0.62
N LEU A 100 -2.50 4.49 0.34
CA LEU A 100 -2.81 3.94 -0.98
C LEU A 100 -2.81 5.00 -2.09
N PRO A 101 -3.41 6.20 -1.91
CA PRO A 101 -3.28 7.28 -2.87
C PRO A 101 -1.83 7.66 -3.15
N SER A 102 -1.01 7.78 -2.12
CA SER A 102 0.41 8.14 -2.25
C SER A 102 1.21 7.07 -2.99
N ILE A 103 1.01 5.79 -2.66
CA ILE A 103 1.63 4.66 -3.37
C ILE A 103 1.23 4.68 -4.85
N ALA A 104 -0.08 4.87 -5.15
CA ALA A 104 -0.59 4.86 -6.51
C ALA A 104 -0.05 6.00 -7.39
N VAL A 105 0.26 7.16 -6.81
CA VAL A 105 0.83 8.31 -7.54
C VAL A 105 2.24 8.02 -8.04
N ILE A 106 3.05 7.24 -7.30
CA ILE A 106 4.47 7.00 -7.60
C ILE A 106 4.76 5.62 -8.18
N SER A 107 3.74 4.83 -8.43
CA SER A 107 3.87 3.42 -8.87
C SER A 107 2.74 3.01 -9.80
N GLU A 108 2.71 1.74 -10.13
CA GLU A 108 1.61 1.05 -10.76
C GLU A 108 1.02 0.05 -9.77
N VAL A 109 -0.28 0.14 -9.49
CA VAL A 109 -0.98 -0.64 -8.47
C VAL A 109 -2.11 -1.43 -9.10
N VAL A 110 -2.13 -2.73 -8.82
CA VAL A 110 -3.27 -3.60 -9.11
C VAL A 110 -3.82 -4.11 -7.78
N LEU A 111 -5.06 -3.77 -7.49
CA LEU A 111 -5.82 -4.25 -6.36
C LEU A 111 -6.89 -5.24 -6.85
N LYS A 112 -6.97 -6.40 -6.20
CA LYS A 112 -8.07 -7.35 -6.33
C LYS A 112 -8.62 -7.60 -4.94
N THR A 113 -9.91 -7.41 -4.76
CA THR A 113 -10.56 -7.58 -3.47
C THR A 113 -11.92 -8.26 -3.64
N THR A 114 -12.32 -9.03 -2.64
CA THR A 114 -13.60 -9.74 -2.65
C THR A 114 -14.31 -9.50 -1.34
N LYS A 115 -15.55 -9.03 -1.42
CA LYS A 115 -16.48 -8.90 -0.31
C LYS A 115 -17.84 -9.42 -0.76
N ASP A 116 -18.52 -10.20 0.08
CA ASP A 116 -19.86 -10.77 -0.17
C ASP A 116 -19.95 -11.50 -1.54
N ASN A 117 -18.91 -12.27 -1.89
CA ASN A 117 -18.76 -13.00 -3.16
C ASN A 117 -18.71 -12.11 -4.42
N VAL A 118 -18.56 -10.81 -4.27
CA VAL A 118 -18.33 -9.88 -5.38
C VAL A 118 -16.87 -9.49 -5.40
N SER A 119 -16.20 -9.78 -6.50
CA SER A 119 -14.76 -9.47 -6.67
C SER A 119 -14.57 -8.32 -7.62
N THR A 120 -13.74 -7.37 -7.20
CA THR A 120 -13.41 -6.15 -7.94
C THR A 120 -11.92 -6.07 -8.22
N LEU A 121 -11.55 -5.67 -9.43
CA LEU A 121 -10.21 -5.32 -9.84
C LEU A 121 -10.12 -3.82 -10.09
N ILE A 122 -9.13 -3.18 -9.47
CA ILE A 122 -8.76 -1.79 -9.71
C ILE A 122 -7.31 -1.76 -10.20
N HIS A 123 -7.07 -1.11 -11.32
CA HIS A 123 -5.72 -0.87 -11.85
C HIS A 123 -5.47 0.62 -11.96
N ILE A 124 -4.42 1.08 -11.28
CA ILE A 124 -4.02 2.50 -11.22
C ILE A 124 -2.54 2.62 -11.59
N LYS A 125 -2.20 3.64 -12.37
CA LYS A 125 -0.82 3.96 -12.71
C LYS A 125 -0.58 5.47 -12.62
N GLY A 126 0.38 5.88 -11.81
CA GLY A 126 0.70 7.29 -11.61
C GLY A 126 -0.47 8.13 -11.13
N GLY A 127 -1.35 7.56 -10.30
CA GLY A 127 -2.55 8.18 -9.77
C GLY A 127 -3.74 8.20 -10.76
N LYS A 128 -3.61 7.62 -11.96
CA LYS A 128 -4.70 7.54 -12.94
C LYS A 128 -5.34 6.16 -12.90
N LEU A 129 -6.66 6.11 -12.74
CA LEU A 129 -7.44 4.89 -12.86
C LEU A 129 -7.41 4.42 -14.33
N LEU A 130 -6.92 3.22 -14.57
CA LEU A 130 -6.85 2.59 -15.89
C LEU A 130 -7.97 1.56 -16.08
N GLU A 131 -8.31 0.81 -15.03
CA GLU A 131 -9.30 -0.25 -15.08
C GLU A 131 -10.07 -0.35 -13.77
N ASN A 132 -11.38 -0.60 -13.85
CA ASN A 132 -12.26 -0.93 -12.75
C ASN A 132 -13.29 -1.94 -13.27
N THR A 133 -13.08 -3.21 -12.98
CA THR A 133 -13.87 -4.29 -13.55
C THR A 133 -14.10 -5.39 -12.52
N SER A 134 -15.04 -6.27 -12.81
CA SER A 134 -15.22 -7.50 -12.04
C SER A 134 -14.10 -8.48 -12.40
N CYS A 135 -13.69 -9.29 -11.44
CA CYS A 135 -12.67 -10.32 -11.65
C CYS A 135 -13.01 -11.57 -10.85
N GLU A 136 -12.24 -12.63 -11.08
CA GLU A 136 -12.22 -13.77 -10.15
C GLU A 136 -11.11 -13.54 -9.13
N ALA A 137 -11.44 -13.54 -7.86
CA ALA A 137 -10.50 -13.44 -6.76
C ALA A 137 -10.96 -14.26 -5.57
N ARG A 138 -10.02 -14.62 -4.69
CA ARG A 138 -10.31 -15.22 -3.39
C ARG A 138 -10.84 -14.17 -2.44
N SER A 139 -11.52 -14.59 -1.36
CA SER A 139 -11.88 -13.73 -0.24
C SER A 139 -10.64 -13.00 0.32
N GLY A 140 -10.81 -11.76 0.78
CA GLY A 140 -9.75 -10.87 1.23
C GLY A 140 -9.27 -9.93 0.13
N THR A 141 -8.02 -9.46 0.27
CA THR A 141 -7.44 -8.49 -0.65
C THR A 141 -6.07 -8.95 -1.16
N THR A 142 -5.79 -8.65 -2.41
CA THR A 142 -4.47 -8.77 -3.03
C THR A 142 -4.09 -7.44 -3.63
N ILE A 143 -3.00 -6.85 -3.17
CA ILE A 143 -2.44 -5.62 -3.73
C ILE A 143 -1.06 -5.92 -4.30
N THR A 144 -0.86 -5.56 -5.57
CA THR A 144 0.42 -5.64 -6.25
C THR A 144 0.87 -4.24 -6.62
N VAL A 145 2.04 -3.85 -6.14
CA VAL A 145 2.70 -2.56 -6.42
C VAL A 145 3.95 -2.84 -7.24
N SER A 146 4.04 -2.25 -8.41
CA SER A 146 5.18 -2.40 -9.33
C SER A 146 5.65 -1.05 -9.85
N ASN A 147 6.82 -1.03 -10.51
CA ASN A 147 7.37 0.18 -11.10
C ASN A 147 7.48 1.35 -10.11
N ILE A 148 7.91 1.07 -8.87
CA ILE A 148 8.01 2.04 -7.78
C ILE A 148 8.97 3.17 -8.18
N PHE A 149 8.54 4.43 -8.00
CA PHE A 149 9.27 5.65 -8.34
C PHE A 149 9.57 5.84 -9.84
N TYR A 150 8.92 5.10 -10.76
CA TYR A 150 9.16 5.23 -12.21
C TYR A 150 9.00 6.66 -12.73
N ASN A 151 8.13 7.45 -12.11
CA ASN A 151 7.83 8.85 -12.47
C ASN A 151 8.48 9.88 -11.54
N THR A 152 9.37 9.45 -10.64
CA THR A 152 10.13 10.26 -9.70
C THR A 152 11.61 9.80 -9.66
N PRO A 153 12.35 9.97 -10.78
CA PRO A 153 13.68 9.39 -10.96
C PRO A 153 14.72 9.85 -9.94
N ALA A 154 14.57 11.06 -9.40
CA ALA A 154 15.42 11.54 -8.31
C ALA A 154 15.33 10.62 -7.09
N ARG A 155 14.12 10.16 -6.72
CA ARG A 155 13.92 9.25 -5.59
C ARG A 155 14.46 7.86 -5.85
N LEU A 156 14.32 7.35 -7.07
CA LEU A 156 14.88 6.06 -7.44
C LEU A 156 16.40 6.00 -7.19
N LYS A 157 17.11 7.14 -7.39
CA LYS A 157 18.54 7.24 -7.10
C LYS A 157 18.89 7.24 -5.60
N TYR A 158 17.95 7.57 -4.73
CA TYR A 158 18.16 7.58 -3.27
C TYR A 158 17.80 6.25 -2.61
N LEU A 159 17.19 5.31 -3.33
CA LEU A 159 16.98 3.95 -2.81
C LEU A 159 18.33 3.30 -2.51
N LYS A 160 18.38 2.60 -1.39
CA LYS A 160 19.56 1.87 -0.97
C LYS A 160 19.76 0.63 -1.84
N SER A 161 20.82 -0.12 -1.58
CA SER A 161 21.04 -1.40 -2.24
C SER A 161 19.87 -2.38 -2.00
N PRO A 162 19.61 -3.31 -2.92
CA PRO A 162 18.57 -4.35 -2.71
C PRO A 162 18.71 -5.07 -1.38
N TYR A 163 19.95 -5.34 -0.95
CA TYR A 163 20.24 -5.94 0.34
C TYR A 163 19.72 -5.10 1.52
N SER A 164 19.95 -3.78 1.48
CA SER A 164 19.48 -2.88 2.54
C SER A 164 17.97 -2.73 2.56
N GLU A 165 17.31 -2.71 1.39
CA GLU A 165 15.85 -2.67 1.31
C GLU A 165 15.23 -3.95 1.89
N LEU A 166 15.78 -5.13 1.52
CA LEU A 166 15.34 -6.42 2.06
C LEU A 166 15.52 -6.49 3.58
N ALA A 167 16.69 -6.08 4.09
CA ALA A 167 16.98 -6.10 5.52
C ALA A 167 15.97 -5.25 6.32
N ASN A 168 15.59 -4.07 5.80
CA ASN A 168 14.59 -3.22 6.43
C ASN A 168 13.19 -3.88 6.44
N ILE A 169 12.83 -4.56 5.36
CA ILE A 169 11.54 -5.27 5.26
C ILE A 169 11.51 -6.45 6.22
N VAL A 170 12.56 -7.26 6.27
CA VAL A 170 12.67 -8.40 7.20
C VAL A 170 12.58 -7.94 8.65
N ASP A 171 13.31 -6.88 9.01
CA ASP A 171 13.26 -6.30 10.36
C ASP A 171 11.85 -5.83 10.73
N TYR A 172 11.16 -5.15 9.82
CA TYR A 172 9.78 -4.73 10.03
C TYR A 172 8.84 -5.93 10.22
N ILE A 173 8.91 -6.94 9.32
CA ILE A 173 8.05 -8.12 9.41
C ILE A 173 8.29 -8.89 10.70
N ASN A 174 9.53 -9.04 11.15
CA ASN A 174 9.84 -9.68 12.43
C ASN A 174 9.20 -8.93 13.61
N LYS A 175 9.28 -7.59 13.63
CA LYS A 175 8.70 -6.77 14.69
C LYS A 175 7.18 -6.86 14.72
N ILE A 176 6.52 -6.77 13.56
CA ILE A 176 5.06 -6.83 13.49
C ILE A 176 4.56 -8.23 13.84
N ALA A 177 5.25 -9.29 13.42
CA ALA A 177 4.91 -10.67 13.77
C ALA A 177 4.99 -10.94 15.28
N LEU A 178 5.99 -10.37 15.97
CA LEU A 178 6.08 -10.44 17.43
C LEU A 178 4.94 -9.68 18.12
N SER A 179 4.46 -8.59 17.53
CA SER A 179 3.36 -7.79 18.08
C SER A 179 1.97 -8.44 17.84
N TYR A 180 1.86 -9.28 16.83
CA TYR A 180 0.61 -9.95 16.45
C TYR A 180 0.80 -11.48 16.35
N PRO A 181 1.01 -12.20 17.46
CA PRO A 181 1.37 -13.62 17.46
C PRO A 181 0.26 -14.54 16.92
N ASN A 182 -0.97 -14.05 16.82
CA ASN A 182 -2.12 -14.80 16.28
C ASN A 182 -2.24 -14.67 14.75
N ILE A 183 -1.41 -13.85 14.11
CA ILE A 183 -1.42 -13.66 12.66
C ILE A 183 -0.26 -14.45 12.04
N LYS A 184 -0.57 -15.21 11.00
CA LYS A 184 0.43 -15.92 10.21
C LYS A 184 1.02 -14.98 9.16
N PHE A 185 2.33 -14.77 9.23
CA PHE A 185 3.07 -14.03 8.22
C PHE A 185 3.91 -14.97 7.36
N LYS A 186 3.93 -14.70 6.06
CA LYS A 186 4.82 -15.37 5.10
C LYS A 186 5.52 -14.30 4.27
N LEU A 187 6.85 -14.31 4.27
CA LEU A 187 7.67 -13.43 3.45
C LEU A 187 8.47 -14.25 2.42
N VAL A 188 8.37 -13.88 1.16
CA VAL A 188 9.08 -14.53 0.04
C VAL A 188 9.78 -13.44 -0.77
N ASN A 189 11.06 -13.62 -1.06
CA ASN A 189 11.83 -12.76 -1.96
C ASN A 189 12.43 -13.59 -3.09
N ASP A 190 12.13 -13.24 -4.34
CA ASP A 190 12.62 -13.94 -5.54
C ASP A 190 12.49 -15.46 -5.41
N ASP A 191 11.27 -15.93 -5.08
CA ASP A 191 10.86 -17.32 -4.87
C ASP A 191 11.50 -18.03 -3.66
N LYS A 192 12.32 -17.34 -2.88
CA LYS A 192 12.90 -17.86 -1.63
C LYS A 192 12.09 -17.39 -0.43
N GLU A 193 11.59 -18.32 0.36
CA GLU A 193 10.95 -18.05 1.66
C GLU A 193 12.00 -17.66 2.70
N LEU A 194 11.68 -16.61 3.50
CA LEU A 194 12.56 -16.00 4.49
C LEU A 194 12.02 -16.20 5.90
#